data_8e69f0edb505a53a18f12b1cf3447f9c
#
_entry.id   8e69f0edb505a53a18f12b1cf3447f9c
#
_cell.length_a   1.000
_cell.length_b   1.000
_cell.length_c   1.000
_cell.angle_alpha   90.00
_cell.angle_beta   90.00
_cell.angle_gamma   90.00
#
_symmetry.space_group_name_H-M   'P 1'
#
loop_
_entity.id
_entity.type
_entity.pdbx_description
1 polymer ?
#
loop_
_entity_poly.entity_id
_entity_poly.type
_entity_poly.pdbx_seq_one_letter_code
_entity_poly.pdbx_strand_id
1 'polypeptide(L)'
;IRTTLQFLTTTRNSQRDIVVFLLSVKSGLRAKEIASITWQMVTDPEGNIGDAIALQNVASKGKNGGRTIPLNRDLKAALEILKEFAVAKRLEKGFPFDLTSNVITSERGGRMSANSIAHWFKRLYGNLGFDGCSSHSGRRTAITRWAKNTSRVGGSLKDVQDLAGHSSLATTQRYIQSDTEAKRKLVDCG
;
A
#
# COMPACT_ATOMS: atom_id res chain seq x y z
N ILE A 1 3.57 13.33 -0.07
CA ILE A 1 2.32 12.59 0.22
C ILE A 1 1.15 13.56 0.28
N ARG A 2 1.19 14.61 1.11
CA ARG A 2 0.08 15.55 1.28
C ARG A 2 -0.36 16.16 -0.07
N THR A 3 0.57 16.73 -0.82
CA THR A 3 0.34 17.30 -2.16
C THR A 3 -0.30 16.29 -3.12
N THR A 4 0.19 15.06 -3.12
CA THR A 4 -0.34 13.99 -3.98
C THR A 4 -1.78 13.63 -3.60
N LEU A 5 -2.09 13.48 -2.30
CA LEU A 5 -3.44 13.22 -1.83
C LEU A 5 -4.39 14.36 -2.21
N GLN A 6 -3.96 15.60 -2.05
CA GLN A 6 -4.74 16.78 -2.44
C GLN A 6 -5.05 16.79 -3.95
N PHE A 7 -4.08 16.46 -4.80
CA PHE A 7 -4.31 16.28 -6.24
C PHE A 7 -5.30 15.14 -6.52
N LEU A 8 -5.18 14.02 -5.82
CA LEU A 8 -6.04 12.85 -6.06
C LEU A 8 -7.52 13.11 -5.70
N THR A 9 -7.83 14.05 -4.83
CA THR A 9 -9.23 14.43 -4.57
C THR A 9 -9.92 15.06 -5.77
N THR A 10 -9.16 15.59 -6.72
CA THR A 10 -9.69 16.22 -7.94
C THR A 10 -9.82 15.26 -9.12
N THR A 11 -9.37 14.01 -8.99
CA THR A 11 -9.43 13.03 -10.08
C THR A 11 -10.84 12.43 -10.19
N ARG A 12 -11.19 11.97 -11.40
CA ARG A 12 -12.51 11.34 -11.70
C ARG A 12 -12.82 10.14 -10.81
N ASN A 13 -11.80 9.36 -10.40
CA ASN A 13 -11.95 8.17 -9.58
C ASN A 13 -11.21 8.36 -8.24
N SER A 14 -11.45 9.49 -7.59
CA SER A 14 -10.70 9.95 -6.42
C SER A 14 -10.61 8.88 -5.31
N GLN A 15 -11.71 8.22 -4.94
CA GLN A 15 -11.73 7.21 -3.87
C GLN A 15 -10.78 6.05 -4.20
N ARG A 16 -10.86 5.50 -5.42
CA ARG A 16 -9.96 4.43 -5.88
C ARG A 16 -8.50 4.90 -5.93
N ASP A 17 -8.27 6.06 -6.50
CA ASP A 17 -6.95 6.60 -6.74
C ASP A 17 -6.21 6.92 -5.43
N ILE A 18 -6.92 7.41 -4.43
CA ILE A 18 -6.42 7.61 -3.07
C ILE A 18 -6.02 6.26 -2.44
N VAL A 19 -6.86 5.23 -2.55
CA VAL A 19 -6.55 3.89 -2.02
C VAL A 19 -5.33 3.29 -2.72
N VAL A 20 -5.23 3.35 -4.05
CA VAL A 20 -4.05 2.87 -4.81
C VAL A 20 -2.77 3.53 -4.31
N PHE A 21 -2.80 4.85 -4.11
CA PHE A 21 -1.65 5.60 -3.61
C PHE A 21 -1.29 5.21 -2.17
N LEU A 22 -2.28 5.16 -1.26
CA LEU A 22 -2.06 4.82 0.14
C LEU A 22 -1.57 3.37 0.33
N LEU A 23 -2.07 2.41 -0.45
CA LEU A 23 -1.56 1.03 -0.45
C LEU A 23 -0.05 0.97 -0.76
N SER A 24 0.44 1.86 -1.63
CA SER A 24 1.87 1.96 -1.93
C SER A 24 2.66 2.67 -0.83
N VAL A 25 2.22 3.86 -0.38
CA VAL A 25 3.02 4.74 0.51
C VAL A 25 2.85 4.46 2.00
N LYS A 26 1.79 3.74 2.41
CA LYS A 26 1.52 3.38 3.82
C LYS A 26 1.73 1.89 4.09
N SER A 27 1.34 1.01 3.17
CA SER A 27 1.48 -0.45 3.30
C SER A 27 2.62 -1.04 2.47
N GLY A 28 3.34 -0.22 1.71
CA GLY A 28 4.53 -0.63 0.97
C GLY A 28 4.27 -1.69 -0.12
N LEU A 29 3.05 -1.77 -0.66
CA LEU A 29 2.68 -2.79 -1.62
C LEU A 29 3.27 -2.55 -3.01
N ARG A 30 3.60 -3.65 -3.68
CA ARG A 30 4.01 -3.64 -5.10
C ARG A 30 2.78 -3.48 -5.99
N ALA A 31 2.96 -2.96 -7.21
CA ALA A 31 1.87 -2.83 -8.18
C ALA A 31 1.10 -4.15 -8.42
N LYS A 32 1.80 -5.30 -8.44
CA LYS A 32 1.19 -6.63 -8.55
C LYS A 32 0.33 -6.96 -7.33
N GLU A 33 0.80 -6.65 -6.13
CA GLU A 33 0.06 -6.87 -4.88
C GLU A 33 -1.19 -5.98 -4.84
N ILE A 34 -1.06 -4.69 -5.16
CA ILE A 34 -2.17 -3.74 -5.26
C ILE A 34 -3.23 -4.25 -6.25
N ALA A 35 -2.80 -4.74 -7.42
CA ALA A 35 -3.70 -5.31 -8.42
C ALA A 35 -4.44 -6.58 -7.96
N SER A 36 -3.92 -7.28 -6.96
CA SER A 36 -4.42 -8.59 -6.53
C SER A 36 -5.27 -8.53 -5.26
N ILE A 37 -5.33 -7.38 -4.57
CA ILE A 37 -6.12 -7.23 -3.34
C ILE A 37 -7.59 -7.44 -3.66
N THR A 38 -8.23 -8.34 -2.88
CA THR A 38 -9.67 -8.53 -2.83
C THR A 38 -10.24 -7.97 -1.53
N TRP A 39 -11.56 -7.74 -1.49
CA TRP A 39 -12.20 -7.22 -0.29
C TRP A 39 -12.04 -8.15 0.90
N GLN A 40 -12.11 -9.47 0.71
CA GLN A 40 -11.88 -10.45 1.79
C GLN A 40 -10.49 -10.37 2.44
N MET A 41 -9.48 -9.80 1.74
CA MET A 41 -8.13 -9.62 2.31
C MET A 41 -8.04 -8.40 3.24
N VAL A 42 -9.03 -7.53 3.25
CA VAL A 42 -9.06 -6.27 4.01
C VAL A 42 -10.28 -6.15 4.92
N THR A 43 -11.17 -7.15 4.93
CA THR A 43 -12.36 -7.18 5.79
C THR A 43 -12.24 -8.23 6.89
N ASP A 44 -12.97 -7.99 7.99
CA ASP A 44 -13.24 -8.95 9.05
C ASP A 44 -14.34 -9.95 8.62
N PRO A 45 -14.67 -10.96 9.44
CA PRO A 45 -15.74 -11.93 9.16
C PRO A 45 -17.12 -11.29 9.02
N GLU A 46 -17.37 -10.17 9.68
CA GLU A 46 -18.60 -9.40 9.63
C GLU A 46 -18.69 -8.56 8.35
N GLY A 47 -17.62 -8.52 7.58
CA GLY A 47 -17.51 -7.79 6.31
C GLY A 47 -17.10 -6.32 6.47
N ASN A 48 -16.78 -5.83 7.68
CA ASN A 48 -16.25 -4.47 7.88
C ASN A 48 -14.76 -4.40 7.51
N ILE A 49 -14.24 -3.19 7.27
CA ILE A 49 -12.80 -3.03 7.07
C ILE A 49 -12.08 -3.37 8.38
N GLY A 50 -11.26 -4.42 8.35
CA GLY A 50 -10.50 -4.92 9.48
C GLY A 50 -9.31 -4.02 9.86
N ASP A 51 -8.40 -4.56 10.68
CA ASP A 51 -7.21 -3.84 11.16
C ASP A 51 -5.95 -4.18 10.39
N ALA A 52 -6.02 -5.10 9.42
CA ALA A 52 -4.86 -5.54 8.64
C ALA A 52 -5.23 -5.99 7.23
N ILE A 53 -4.25 -5.99 6.35
CA ILE A 53 -4.31 -6.62 5.03
C ILE A 53 -3.74 -8.03 5.15
N ALA A 54 -4.55 -9.06 4.92
CA ALA A 54 -4.12 -10.46 4.86
C ALA A 54 -3.72 -10.83 3.42
N LEU A 55 -2.49 -10.52 3.02
CA LEU A 55 -2.00 -10.87 1.68
C LEU A 55 -1.77 -12.37 1.56
N GLN A 56 -2.45 -12.98 0.61
CA GLN A 56 -2.27 -14.40 0.29
C GLN A 56 -1.03 -14.64 -0.60
N ASN A 57 -0.48 -15.86 -0.59
CA ASN A 57 0.69 -16.27 -1.38
C ASN A 57 0.58 -15.99 -2.88
N VAL A 58 -0.61 -16.09 -3.45
CA VAL A 58 -0.87 -15.87 -4.88
C VAL A 58 -0.56 -14.42 -5.30
N ALA A 59 -0.65 -13.49 -4.36
CA ALA A 59 -0.34 -12.07 -4.58
C ALA A 59 1.16 -11.76 -4.45
N SER A 60 1.92 -12.57 -3.73
CA SER A 60 3.35 -12.39 -3.48
C SER A 60 4.20 -13.27 -4.40
N LYS A 61 5.35 -12.74 -4.86
CA LYS A 61 6.32 -13.49 -5.66
C LYS A 61 7.22 -14.26 -4.68
N GLY A 62 6.94 -15.55 -4.42
CA GLY A 62 7.82 -16.38 -3.59
C GLY A 62 7.11 -17.49 -2.79
N LYS A 63 7.85 -18.50 -2.37
CA LYS A 63 7.40 -19.68 -1.63
C LYS A 63 7.15 -19.42 -0.12
N ASN A 64 7.29 -18.20 0.35
CA ASN A 64 7.24 -17.84 1.77
C ASN A 64 5.89 -17.25 2.14
N GLY A 65 4.87 -18.04 2.31
CA GLY A 65 3.60 -17.72 2.94
C GLY A 65 2.98 -16.34 2.63
N GLY A 66 1.73 -16.15 2.88
CA GLY A 66 1.10 -14.82 2.93
C GLY A 66 1.72 -13.96 4.04
N ARG A 67 1.47 -12.65 4.02
CA ARG A 67 1.86 -11.77 5.12
C ARG A 67 0.71 -10.88 5.53
N THR A 68 0.67 -10.57 6.82
CA THR A 68 -0.28 -9.62 7.39
C THR A 68 0.38 -8.27 7.55
N ILE A 69 -0.27 -7.21 7.06
CA ILE A 69 0.21 -5.85 7.15
C ILE A 69 -0.84 -5.03 7.91
N PRO A 70 -0.55 -4.49 9.10
CA PRO A 70 -1.47 -3.63 9.82
C PRO A 70 -1.92 -2.44 8.98
N LEU A 71 -3.19 -2.11 9.03
CA LEU A 71 -3.75 -0.97 8.31
C LEU A 71 -3.40 0.35 9.03
N ASN A 72 -2.82 1.27 8.27
CA ASN A 72 -2.69 2.66 8.72
C ASN A 72 -4.07 3.33 8.75
N ARG A 73 -4.32 4.21 9.72
CA ARG A 73 -5.60 4.90 9.91
C ARG A 73 -6.12 5.59 8.64
N ASP A 74 -5.25 6.29 7.92
CA ASP A 74 -5.66 7.01 6.69
C ASP A 74 -6.09 6.02 5.60
N LEU A 75 -5.40 4.88 5.48
CA LEU A 75 -5.74 3.84 4.51
C LEU A 75 -7.02 3.11 4.90
N LYS A 76 -7.23 2.83 6.20
CA LYS A 76 -8.47 2.20 6.69
C LYS A 76 -9.67 3.06 6.33
N ALA A 77 -9.66 4.34 6.68
CA ALA A 77 -10.72 5.28 6.32
C ALA A 77 -10.97 5.39 4.80
N ALA A 78 -9.90 5.41 4.01
CA ALA A 78 -10.04 5.44 2.55
C ALA A 78 -10.65 4.14 1.97
N LEU A 79 -10.35 2.99 2.57
CA LEU A 79 -10.94 1.69 2.20
C LEU A 79 -12.43 1.63 2.58
N GLU A 80 -12.82 2.17 3.73
CA GLU A 80 -14.22 2.27 4.16
C GLU A 80 -15.03 3.06 3.13
N ILE A 81 -14.60 4.27 2.77
CA ILE A 81 -15.25 5.10 1.76
C ILE A 81 -15.32 4.39 0.40
N LEU A 82 -14.23 3.77 -0.04
CA LEU A 82 -14.21 3.05 -1.32
C LEU A 82 -15.16 1.85 -1.30
N LYS A 83 -15.29 1.15 -0.17
CA LYS A 83 -16.20 0.01 -0.01
C LYS A 83 -17.65 0.44 -0.08
N GLU A 84 -18.04 1.50 0.63
CA GLU A 84 -19.40 2.06 0.56
C GLU A 84 -19.78 2.39 -0.90
N PHE A 85 -18.88 3.06 -1.62
CA PHE A 85 -19.08 3.36 -3.04
C PHE A 85 -19.20 2.10 -3.90
N ALA A 86 -18.38 1.08 -3.66
CA ALA A 86 -18.40 -0.19 -4.40
C ALA A 86 -19.69 -0.99 -4.12
N VAL A 87 -20.16 -1.00 -2.88
CA VAL A 87 -21.43 -1.64 -2.47
C VAL A 87 -22.60 -0.95 -3.18
N ALA A 88 -22.71 0.37 -3.07
CA ALA A 88 -23.77 1.14 -3.71
C ALA A 88 -23.84 0.88 -5.22
N LYS A 89 -22.70 0.95 -5.90
CA LYS A 89 -22.60 0.70 -7.35
C LYS A 89 -22.99 -0.72 -7.76
N ARG A 90 -22.79 -1.72 -6.89
CA ARG A 90 -23.22 -3.10 -7.15
C ARG A 90 -24.73 -3.26 -6.98
N LEU A 91 -25.27 -2.68 -5.93
CA LEU A 91 -26.73 -2.69 -5.65
C LEU A 91 -27.52 -1.97 -6.73
N GLU A 92 -27.06 -0.83 -7.23
CA GLU A 92 -27.68 -0.13 -8.37
C GLU A 92 -27.81 -1.00 -9.62
N LYS A 93 -26.88 -1.96 -9.79
CA LYS A 93 -26.90 -2.93 -10.91
C LYS A 93 -27.68 -4.19 -10.60
N GLY A 94 -28.32 -4.30 -9.42
CA GLY A 94 -29.06 -5.49 -8.99
C GLY A 94 -28.19 -6.68 -8.57
N PHE A 95 -26.92 -6.47 -8.23
CA PHE A 95 -26.02 -7.53 -7.80
C PHE A 95 -25.61 -7.38 -6.34
N PRO A 96 -25.48 -8.49 -5.57
CA PRO A 96 -24.93 -8.44 -4.22
C PRO A 96 -23.45 -8.05 -4.25
N PHE A 97 -22.97 -7.51 -3.12
CA PHE A 97 -21.56 -7.21 -2.96
C PHE A 97 -20.77 -8.53 -2.79
N ASP A 98 -19.67 -8.65 -3.55
CA ASP A 98 -18.84 -9.84 -3.58
C ASP A 98 -17.48 -9.55 -2.95
N LEU A 99 -17.22 -10.14 -1.77
CA LEU A 99 -15.96 -10.00 -1.04
C LEU A 99 -14.76 -10.63 -1.77
N THR A 100 -14.98 -11.54 -2.71
CA THR A 100 -13.90 -12.12 -3.52
C THR A 100 -13.46 -11.21 -4.65
N SER A 101 -14.26 -10.18 -4.96
CA SER A 101 -13.93 -9.22 -6.01
C SER A 101 -12.75 -8.32 -5.63
N ASN A 102 -12.06 -7.80 -6.66
CA ASN A 102 -10.89 -6.94 -6.44
C ASN A 102 -11.30 -5.56 -5.88
N VAL A 103 -10.51 -5.07 -4.91
CA VAL A 103 -10.65 -3.71 -4.37
C VAL A 103 -10.38 -2.66 -5.45
N ILE A 104 -9.35 -2.88 -6.28
CA ILE A 104 -8.94 -1.93 -7.30
C ILE A 104 -9.45 -2.37 -8.67
N THR A 105 -10.49 -1.68 -9.15
CA THR A 105 -11.13 -1.93 -10.43
C THR A 105 -10.88 -0.81 -11.43
N SER A 106 -10.90 -1.15 -12.72
CA SER A 106 -10.89 -0.19 -13.83
C SER A 106 -12.26 0.49 -13.97
N GLU A 107 -12.33 1.52 -14.81
CA GLU A 107 -13.60 2.19 -15.13
C GLU A 107 -14.63 1.24 -15.77
N ARG A 108 -14.15 0.22 -16.49
CA ARG A 108 -14.98 -0.83 -17.09
C ARG A 108 -15.45 -1.88 -16.08
N GLY A 109 -15.07 -1.75 -14.80
CA GLY A 109 -15.48 -2.65 -13.72
C GLY A 109 -14.61 -3.90 -13.55
N GLY A 110 -13.68 -4.18 -14.46
CA GLY A 110 -12.76 -5.30 -14.35
C GLY A 110 -11.53 -4.95 -13.47
N ARG A 111 -10.80 -5.98 -13.04
CA ARG A 111 -9.54 -5.84 -12.30
C ARG A 111 -8.53 -4.98 -13.07
N MET A 112 -7.86 -4.06 -12.39
CA MET A 112 -6.69 -3.39 -12.95
C MET A 112 -5.48 -4.33 -12.94
N SER A 113 -4.75 -4.40 -14.07
CA SER A 113 -3.50 -5.17 -14.14
C SER A 113 -2.36 -4.45 -13.40
N ALA A 114 -1.31 -5.21 -13.02
CA ALA A 114 -0.09 -4.63 -12.44
C ALA A 114 0.53 -3.56 -13.35
N ASN A 115 0.51 -3.78 -14.67
CA ASN A 115 1.01 -2.81 -15.64
C ASN A 115 0.14 -1.55 -15.68
N SER A 116 -1.20 -1.69 -15.63
CA SER A 116 -2.11 -0.54 -15.56
C SER A 116 -1.85 0.31 -14.31
N ILE A 117 -1.59 -0.32 -13.16
CA ILE A 117 -1.23 0.38 -11.92
C ILE A 117 0.13 1.05 -12.05
N ALA A 118 1.13 0.39 -12.63
CA ALA A 118 2.45 0.99 -12.85
C ALA A 118 2.37 2.22 -13.78
N HIS A 119 1.60 2.15 -14.86
CA HIS A 119 1.33 3.28 -15.76
C HIS A 119 0.55 4.40 -15.06
N TRP A 120 -0.41 4.04 -14.21
CA TRP A 120 -1.15 5.01 -13.41
C TRP A 120 -0.20 5.81 -12.49
N PHE A 121 0.72 5.15 -11.78
CA PHE A 121 1.74 5.84 -10.97
C PHE A 121 2.65 6.74 -11.80
N LYS A 122 3.09 6.28 -12.99
CA LYS A 122 3.92 7.08 -13.88
C LYS A 122 3.21 8.38 -14.30
N ARG A 123 1.93 8.29 -14.68
CA ARG A 123 1.11 9.47 -15.02
C ARG A 123 0.90 10.39 -13.82
N LEU A 124 0.55 9.82 -12.65
CA LEU A 124 0.35 10.58 -11.43
C LEU A 124 1.58 11.42 -11.09
N TYR A 125 2.74 10.79 -11.08
CA TYR A 125 3.98 11.48 -10.74
C TYR A 125 4.41 12.50 -11.81
N GLY A 126 4.19 12.20 -13.10
CA GLY A 126 4.40 13.15 -14.19
C GLY A 126 3.53 14.39 -14.07
N ASN A 127 2.23 14.22 -13.78
CA ASN A 127 1.30 15.34 -13.56
C ASN A 127 1.68 16.23 -12.36
N LEU A 128 2.42 15.69 -11.41
CA LEU A 128 2.88 16.40 -10.21
C LEU A 128 4.32 16.94 -10.35
N GLY A 129 4.97 16.75 -11.50
CA GLY A 129 6.36 17.17 -11.72
C GLY A 129 7.38 16.38 -10.90
N PHE A 130 7.06 15.15 -10.47
CA PHE A 130 7.97 14.28 -9.73
C PHE A 130 8.76 13.40 -10.69
N ASP A 131 9.75 13.99 -11.35
CA ASP A 131 10.61 13.28 -12.29
C ASP A 131 11.39 12.12 -11.63
N GLY A 132 11.56 11.03 -12.38
CA GLY A 132 12.24 9.83 -11.89
C GLY A 132 11.43 8.97 -10.92
N CYS A 133 10.21 9.37 -10.53
CA CYS A 133 9.32 8.57 -9.69
C CYS A 133 8.57 7.50 -10.49
N SER A 134 8.33 6.36 -9.85
CA SER A 134 7.66 5.18 -10.42
C SER A 134 6.74 4.50 -9.41
N SER A 135 6.09 3.40 -9.79
CA SER A 135 5.29 2.55 -8.90
C SER A 135 6.08 1.99 -7.69
N HIS A 136 7.42 2.03 -7.74
CA HIS A 136 8.28 1.61 -6.63
C HIS A 136 8.56 2.74 -5.63
N SER A 137 8.36 4.00 -6.00
CA SER A 137 8.70 5.16 -5.17
C SER A 137 7.88 5.22 -3.89
N GLY A 138 6.58 4.94 -3.95
CA GLY A 138 5.71 4.88 -2.77
C GLY A 138 6.14 3.77 -1.81
N ARG A 139 6.41 2.57 -2.31
CA ARG A 139 6.91 1.45 -1.51
C ARG A 139 8.27 1.79 -0.86
N ARG A 140 9.20 2.40 -1.63
CA ARG A 140 10.47 2.86 -1.07
C ARG A 140 10.24 3.81 0.10
N THR A 141 9.33 4.78 -0.06
CA THR A 141 8.96 5.73 0.99
C THR A 141 8.44 5.01 2.24
N ALA A 142 7.55 4.03 2.11
CA ALA A 142 7.01 3.25 3.23
C ALA A 142 8.14 2.53 3.98
N ILE A 143 8.95 1.73 3.28
CA ILE A 143 10.02 0.91 3.88
C ILE A 143 11.07 1.80 4.57
N THR A 144 11.50 2.89 3.93
CA THR A 144 12.45 3.84 4.52
C THR A 144 11.90 4.48 5.80
N ARG A 145 10.60 4.83 5.82
CA ARG A 145 9.95 5.38 7.02
C ARG A 145 9.87 4.34 8.14
N TRP A 146 9.49 3.11 7.84
CA TRP A 146 9.46 2.04 8.82
C TRP A 146 10.85 1.83 9.41
N ALA A 147 11.89 1.68 8.56
CA ALA A 147 13.26 1.50 9.00
C ALA A 147 13.77 2.65 9.89
N LYS A 148 13.42 3.91 9.57
CA LYS A 148 13.79 5.07 10.39
C LYS A 148 13.06 5.15 11.74
N ASN A 149 11.89 4.55 11.84
CA ASN A 149 11.06 4.63 13.04
C ASN A 149 11.16 3.38 13.94
N THR A 150 11.85 2.32 13.53
CA THR A 150 11.93 1.07 14.29
C THR A 150 12.39 1.28 15.72
N SER A 151 13.49 1.99 15.94
CA SER A 151 14.03 2.27 17.28
C SER A 151 13.07 3.07 18.16
N ARG A 152 12.25 3.95 17.57
CA ARG A 152 11.30 4.79 18.32
C ARG A 152 10.10 4.01 18.86
N VAL A 153 9.79 2.85 18.25
CA VAL A 153 8.62 2.00 18.60
C VAL A 153 9.04 0.66 19.18
N GLY A 154 10.33 0.48 19.52
CA GLY A 154 10.84 -0.78 20.03
C GLY A 154 10.85 -1.93 19.00
N GLY A 155 10.74 -1.60 17.73
CA GLY A 155 10.79 -2.56 16.64
C GLY A 155 12.22 -2.88 16.19
N SER A 156 12.33 -3.81 15.24
CA SER A 156 13.58 -4.27 14.67
C SER A 156 13.57 -4.18 13.13
N LEU A 157 14.73 -4.33 12.52
CA LEU A 157 14.82 -4.42 11.07
C LEU A 157 14.14 -5.70 10.52
N LYS A 158 13.99 -6.73 11.35
CA LYS A 158 13.25 -7.94 11.02
C LYS A 158 11.76 -7.63 10.80
N ASP A 159 11.16 -6.80 11.63
CA ASP A 159 9.77 -6.38 11.45
C ASP A 159 9.56 -5.63 10.13
N VAL A 160 10.53 -4.78 9.76
CA VAL A 160 10.50 -4.09 8.45
C VAL A 160 10.65 -5.07 7.29
N GLN A 161 11.51 -6.10 7.43
CA GLN A 161 11.66 -7.16 6.44
C GLN A 161 10.33 -7.90 6.23
N ASP A 162 9.67 -8.28 7.31
CA ASP A 162 8.42 -9.05 7.28
C ASP A 162 7.27 -8.22 6.68
N LEU A 163 7.10 -6.97 7.12
CA LEU A 163 6.14 -6.03 6.54
C LEU A 163 6.38 -5.81 5.04
N ALA A 164 7.64 -5.67 4.64
CA ALA A 164 8.00 -5.49 3.24
C ALA A 164 7.87 -6.78 2.41
N GLY A 165 7.88 -7.96 3.04
CA GLY A 165 7.93 -9.24 2.36
C GLY A 165 9.24 -9.38 1.56
N HIS A 166 10.37 -9.07 2.18
CA HIS A 166 11.69 -9.30 1.60
C HIS A 166 12.21 -10.66 2.05
N SER A 167 12.64 -11.47 1.09
CA SER A 167 13.24 -12.78 1.35
C SER A 167 14.59 -12.72 2.08
N SER A 168 15.26 -11.58 2.00
CA SER A 168 16.58 -11.34 2.61
C SER A 168 16.61 -10.02 3.37
N LEU A 169 17.23 -10.04 4.56
CA LEU A 169 17.50 -8.85 5.36
C LEU A 169 18.38 -7.84 4.62
N ALA A 170 19.35 -8.33 3.83
CA ALA A 170 20.20 -7.49 2.99
C ALA A 170 19.40 -6.61 2.02
N THR A 171 18.25 -7.10 1.52
CA THR A 171 17.34 -6.29 0.70
C THR A 171 16.73 -5.15 1.51
N THR A 172 16.39 -5.38 2.77
CA THR A 172 15.83 -4.35 3.66
C THR A 172 16.89 -3.33 4.05
N GLN A 173 18.12 -3.76 4.31
CA GLN A 173 19.24 -2.88 4.66
C GLN A 173 19.54 -1.81 3.60
N ARG A 174 19.29 -2.10 2.31
CA ARG A 174 19.45 -1.11 1.22
C ARG A 174 18.54 0.12 1.37
N TYR A 175 17.48 0.04 2.15
CA TYR A 175 16.57 1.16 2.44
C TYR A 175 17.02 2.00 3.64
N ILE A 176 18.03 1.53 4.40
CA ILE A 176 18.62 2.28 5.50
C ILE A 176 19.75 3.12 4.94
N GLN A 177 19.51 4.40 4.79
CA GLN A 177 20.57 5.34 4.44
C GLN A 177 21.46 5.58 5.64
N SER A 178 22.77 5.53 5.45
CA SER A 178 23.75 5.91 6.46
C SER A 178 23.57 7.40 6.81
N ASP A 179 23.28 7.68 8.08
CA ASP A 179 23.12 9.02 8.61
C ASP A 179 24.29 9.32 9.53
N THR A 180 25.12 10.32 9.17
CA THR A 180 26.32 10.69 9.93
C THR A 180 25.97 11.26 11.31
N GLU A 181 24.85 11.97 11.42
CA GLU A 181 24.38 12.50 12.71
C GLU A 181 23.87 11.39 13.63
N ALA A 182 23.18 10.40 13.06
CA ALA A 182 22.78 9.20 13.82
C ALA A 182 24.00 8.42 14.34
N LYS A 183 25.08 8.32 13.55
CA LYS A 183 26.35 7.68 14.00
C LYS A 183 26.98 8.44 15.18
N ARG A 184 26.99 9.78 15.14
CA ARG A 184 27.49 10.59 16.26
C ARG A 184 26.68 10.32 17.52
N LYS A 185 25.36 10.41 17.43
CA LYS A 185 24.46 10.13 18.56
C LYS A 185 24.64 8.73 19.14
N LEU A 186 24.88 7.71 18.30
CA LEU A 186 25.15 6.36 18.78
C LEU A 186 26.44 6.26 19.59
N VAL A 187 27.50 6.97 19.19
CA VAL A 187 28.77 7.02 19.93
C VAL A 187 28.62 7.80 21.23
N ASP A 188 27.84 8.90 21.21
CA ASP A 188 27.64 9.76 22.39
C ASP A 188 26.70 9.11 23.44
N CYS A 189 25.94 8.09 23.09
CA CYS A 189 25.05 7.35 24.01
C CYS A 189 25.70 6.11 24.66
N GLY A 190 26.95 5.80 24.37
CA GLY A 190 27.75 4.74 25.02
C GLY A 190 28.58 5.33 26.13
#